data_5445b8bdc0a6b9da28ee530b6dd258ce
#
_entry.id   5445b8bdc0a6b9da28ee530b6dd258ce
#
_cell.length_a   1.000
_cell.length_b   1.000
_cell.length_c   1.000
_cell.angle_alpha   90.00
_cell.angle_beta   90.00
_cell.angle_gamma   90.00
#
_symmetry.space_group_name_H-M   'P 1'
#
loop_
_entity.id
_entity.type
_entity.pdbx_description
1 polymer ?
#
loop_
_entity_poly.entity_id
_entity_poly.type
_entity_poly.pdbx_seq_one_letter_code
_entity_poly.pdbx_strand_id
1 'polypeptide(L)'
;MDVCRDMGGSLDNVWVVNSLSKRSGLPGLRSGFIAGDADRLEDLYYLRAYGGAQTPVALQEAAIQLWRDETHVEKFRARYAEINRIASEVFGELPGFRAPEAGFVLWQPVSSGNGDAVARRLWQEQAVRTLPGSILSRPMPDGSLPGQGFVRFALIYPEDVTREALLRSVDILASDNRH
;
A
#
# COMPACT_ATOMS: atom_id res chain seq x y z
N MET A 1 13.02 -4.37 12.90
CA MET A 1 13.94 -4.96 13.86
C MET A 1 14.09 -4.12 15.13
N ASP A 2 14.10 -2.79 15.01
CA ASP A 2 14.24 -1.91 16.16
C ASP A 2 13.11 -2.11 17.20
N VAL A 3 11.86 -2.19 16.75
CA VAL A 3 10.71 -2.49 17.62
C VAL A 3 10.92 -3.78 18.43
N CYS A 4 11.48 -4.83 17.86
CA CYS A 4 11.73 -6.08 18.56
C CYS A 4 12.82 -5.89 19.63
N ARG A 5 13.85 -5.09 19.35
CA ARG A 5 14.88 -4.75 20.35
C ARG A 5 14.29 -3.93 21.50
N ASP A 6 13.45 -2.95 21.18
CA ASP A 6 12.78 -2.08 22.15
C ASP A 6 11.81 -2.86 23.05
N MET A 7 11.21 -3.94 22.54
CA MET A 7 10.31 -4.83 23.29
C MET A 7 11.04 -5.92 24.11
N GLY A 8 12.37 -5.90 24.21
CA GLY A 8 13.12 -6.85 25.05
C GLY A 8 13.75 -8.02 24.32
N GLY A 9 13.79 -7.98 22.97
CA GLY A 9 14.83 -8.64 22.42
C GLY A 9 14.93 -9.75 21.49
N SER A 10 14.18 -10.78 21.62
CA SER A 10 14.35 -11.95 20.74
C SER A 10 13.76 -11.70 19.36
N LEU A 11 14.40 -12.26 18.34
CA LEU A 11 13.84 -12.36 16.98
C LEU A 11 13.04 -13.65 16.78
N ASP A 12 12.82 -14.43 17.84
CA ASP A 12 12.06 -15.67 17.78
C ASP A 12 10.64 -15.39 17.28
N ASN A 13 10.21 -16.15 16.30
CA ASN A 13 8.93 -15.99 15.61
C ASN A 13 8.71 -14.61 14.94
N VAL A 14 9.77 -13.85 14.68
CA VAL A 14 9.71 -12.57 13.98
C VAL A 14 10.26 -12.71 12.56
N TRP A 15 9.49 -12.27 11.59
CA TRP A 15 9.92 -12.18 10.20
C TRP A 15 9.77 -10.74 9.69
N VAL A 16 10.84 -10.23 9.12
CA VAL A 16 10.85 -8.94 8.41
C VAL A 16 10.99 -9.21 6.91
N VAL A 17 10.00 -8.79 6.16
CA VAL A 17 9.99 -8.93 4.69
C VAL A 17 10.12 -7.55 4.07
N ASN A 18 11.03 -7.41 3.11
CA ASN A 18 11.18 -6.17 2.36
C ASN A 18 11.37 -6.47 0.87
N SER A 19 11.10 -5.48 0.00
CA SER A 19 11.14 -5.64 -1.44
C SER A 19 11.51 -4.35 -2.15
N LEU A 20 12.27 -4.46 -3.24
CA LEU A 20 12.55 -3.35 -4.16
C LEU A 20 11.31 -2.89 -4.94
N SER A 21 10.25 -3.69 -4.97
CA SER A 21 9.03 -3.40 -5.73
C SER A 21 8.42 -2.04 -5.38
N LYS A 22 8.36 -1.71 -4.08
CA LYS A 22 7.77 -0.45 -3.58
C LYS A 22 8.83 0.50 -3.03
N ARG A 23 9.88 -0.03 -2.39
CA ARG A 23 11.01 0.75 -1.88
C ARG A 23 11.70 1.52 -2.99
N SER A 24 11.94 0.88 -4.14
CA SER A 24 12.73 1.41 -5.25
C SER A 24 11.93 1.58 -6.55
N GLY A 25 10.61 1.38 -6.54
CA GLY A 25 9.78 1.51 -7.74
C GLY A 25 10.07 0.49 -8.85
N LEU A 26 10.73 -0.62 -8.54
CA LEU A 26 11.21 -1.61 -9.49
C LEU A 26 10.59 -3.00 -9.29
N PRO A 27 9.27 -3.14 -9.45
CA PRO A 27 8.60 -4.43 -9.26
C PRO A 27 9.04 -5.51 -10.25
N GLY A 28 9.54 -5.11 -11.41
CA GLY A 28 10.03 -6.03 -12.45
C GLY A 28 11.30 -6.81 -12.08
N LEU A 29 12.11 -6.30 -11.14
CA LEU A 29 13.33 -7.00 -10.68
C LEU A 29 13.03 -8.24 -9.83
N ARG A 30 11.82 -8.43 -9.33
CA ARG A 30 11.44 -9.56 -8.48
C ARG A 30 12.43 -9.81 -7.33
N SER A 31 12.97 -8.76 -6.73
CA SER A 31 13.94 -8.81 -5.65
C SER A 31 13.37 -8.36 -4.32
N GLY A 32 13.67 -9.10 -3.28
CA GLY A 32 13.33 -8.82 -1.90
C GLY A 32 14.15 -9.70 -0.97
N PHE A 33 14.00 -9.49 0.32
CA PHE A 33 14.62 -10.33 1.34
C PHE A 33 13.66 -10.61 2.48
N ILE A 34 13.96 -11.68 3.21
CA ILE A 34 13.35 -12.02 4.49
C ILE A 34 14.46 -12.13 5.50
N ALA A 35 14.28 -11.56 6.68
CA ALA A 35 15.20 -11.63 7.80
C ALA A 35 14.43 -11.89 9.10
N GLY A 36 15.04 -12.54 10.08
CA GLY A 36 14.41 -12.80 11.37
C GLY A 36 14.87 -14.07 12.04
N ASP A 37 13.93 -14.85 12.55
CA ASP A 37 14.13 -16.12 13.24
C ASP A 37 14.94 -17.10 12.39
N ALA A 38 16.11 -17.52 12.87
CA ALA A 38 17.06 -18.33 12.12
C ALA A 38 16.51 -19.72 11.79
N ASP A 39 15.86 -20.39 12.75
CA ASP A 39 15.34 -21.74 12.56
C ASP A 39 14.22 -21.75 11.51
N ARG A 40 13.33 -20.74 11.58
CA ARG A 40 12.25 -20.56 10.60
C ARG A 40 12.77 -20.17 9.22
N LEU A 41 13.85 -19.41 9.15
CA LEU A 41 14.50 -19.08 7.87
C LEU A 41 15.14 -20.29 7.21
N GLU A 42 15.69 -21.23 7.98
CA GLU A 42 16.23 -22.51 7.45
C GLU A 42 15.11 -23.34 6.82
N ASP A 43 13.98 -23.51 7.49
CA ASP A 43 12.79 -24.19 6.94
C ASP A 43 12.33 -23.53 5.63
N LEU A 44 12.26 -22.21 5.59
CA LEU A 44 11.88 -21.45 4.39
C LEU A 44 12.90 -21.62 3.26
N TYR A 45 14.20 -21.65 3.58
CA TYR A 45 15.26 -21.89 2.60
C TYR A 45 15.08 -23.24 1.91
N TYR A 46 14.84 -24.30 2.68
CA TYR A 46 14.55 -25.62 2.14
C TYR A 46 13.32 -25.62 1.24
N LEU A 47 12.23 -25.02 1.68
CA LEU A 47 11.00 -24.91 0.88
C LEU A 47 11.27 -24.18 -0.44
N ARG A 48 12.03 -23.09 -0.42
CA ARG A 48 12.36 -22.31 -1.61
C ARG A 48 13.32 -23.00 -2.56
N ALA A 49 14.23 -23.81 -2.05
CA ALA A 49 15.19 -24.57 -2.88
C ALA A 49 14.46 -25.50 -3.86
N TYR A 50 13.29 -26.02 -3.48
CA TYR A 50 12.53 -26.96 -4.29
C TYR A 50 11.25 -26.37 -4.90
N GLY A 51 10.66 -25.37 -4.27
CA GLY A 51 9.34 -24.80 -4.67
C GLY A 51 9.38 -23.39 -5.24
N GLY A 52 10.52 -22.72 -5.25
CA GLY A 52 10.65 -21.31 -5.63
C GLY A 52 11.55 -21.05 -6.83
N ALA A 53 11.12 -20.15 -7.71
CA ALA A 53 12.01 -19.62 -8.74
C ALA A 53 13.08 -18.72 -8.10
N GLN A 54 14.33 -18.92 -8.47
CA GLN A 54 15.44 -18.07 -8.04
C GLN A 54 15.52 -16.81 -8.93
N THR A 55 15.91 -15.69 -8.33
CA THR A 55 16.19 -14.47 -9.08
C THR A 55 17.46 -14.69 -9.95
N PRO A 56 17.42 -14.43 -11.25
CA PRO A 56 18.61 -14.55 -12.11
C PRO A 56 19.78 -13.71 -11.60
N VAL A 57 21.01 -14.20 -11.77
CA VAL A 57 22.22 -13.55 -11.24
C VAL A 57 22.36 -12.10 -11.72
N ALA A 58 22.09 -11.82 -13.00
CA ALA A 58 22.14 -10.45 -13.53
C ALA A 58 21.17 -9.50 -12.81
N LEU A 59 20.00 -9.98 -12.39
CA LEU A 59 19.04 -9.19 -11.61
C LEU A 59 19.46 -9.04 -10.14
N GLN A 60 20.19 -10.03 -9.60
CA GLN A 60 20.77 -9.92 -8.26
C GLN A 60 21.84 -8.83 -8.21
N GLU A 61 22.73 -8.77 -9.23
CA GLU A 61 23.75 -7.72 -9.34
C GLU A 61 23.13 -6.31 -9.39
N ALA A 62 22.09 -6.12 -10.20
CA ALA A 62 21.35 -4.86 -10.23
C ALA A 62 20.69 -4.56 -8.87
N ALA A 63 20.11 -5.55 -8.22
CA ALA A 63 19.47 -5.41 -6.92
C ALA A 63 20.46 -4.99 -5.83
N ILE A 64 21.72 -5.52 -5.84
CA ILE A 64 22.76 -5.13 -4.89
C ILE A 64 23.00 -3.62 -4.92
N GLN A 65 23.10 -3.02 -6.09
CA GLN A 65 23.30 -1.57 -6.21
C GLN A 65 22.13 -0.78 -5.62
N LEU A 66 20.90 -1.21 -5.90
CA LEU A 66 19.69 -0.57 -5.39
C LEU A 66 19.53 -0.71 -3.87
N TRP A 67 19.94 -1.86 -3.29
CA TRP A 67 19.93 -2.04 -1.85
C TRP A 67 20.95 -1.18 -1.12
N ARG A 68 22.06 -0.82 -1.80
CA ARG A 68 23.12 0.04 -1.25
C ARG A 68 22.86 1.53 -1.41
N ASP A 69 22.02 1.94 -2.35
CA ASP A 69 21.68 3.34 -2.61
C ASP A 69 20.39 3.75 -1.90
N GLU A 70 20.48 4.67 -0.94
CA GLU A 70 19.33 5.27 -0.25
C GLU A 70 18.84 6.56 -0.92
N THR A 71 19.63 7.16 -1.82
CA THR A 71 19.32 8.47 -2.42
C THR A 71 17.96 8.46 -3.15
N HIS A 72 17.69 7.42 -3.94
CA HIS A 72 16.43 7.30 -4.64
C HIS A 72 15.25 7.01 -3.69
N VAL A 73 15.51 6.33 -2.57
CA VAL A 73 14.49 6.04 -1.55
C VAL A 73 14.03 7.31 -0.87
N GLU A 74 14.98 8.20 -0.51
CA GLU A 74 14.67 9.50 0.09
C GLU A 74 13.84 10.38 -0.87
N LYS A 75 14.18 10.40 -2.16
CA LYS A 75 13.40 11.09 -3.19
C LYS A 75 11.96 10.55 -3.30
N PHE A 76 11.78 9.23 -3.29
CA PHE A 76 10.44 8.63 -3.30
C PHE A 76 9.65 8.95 -2.03
N ARG A 77 10.30 8.90 -0.87
CA ARG A 77 9.65 9.26 0.41
C ARG A 77 9.19 10.72 0.42
N ALA A 78 10.04 11.64 -0.03
CA ALA A 78 9.69 13.06 -0.12
C ALA A 78 8.50 13.28 -1.07
N ARG A 79 8.50 12.63 -2.24
CA ARG A 79 7.38 12.68 -3.18
C ARG A 79 6.08 12.14 -2.58
N TYR A 80 6.13 10.99 -1.90
CA TYR A 80 4.93 10.43 -1.27
C TYR A 80 4.44 11.28 -0.10
N ALA A 81 5.32 11.89 0.66
CA ALA A 81 4.95 12.84 1.71
C ALA A 81 4.18 14.04 1.12
N GLU A 82 4.64 14.60 0.01
CA GLU A 82 3.96 15.70 -0.67
C GLU A 82 2.60 15.29 -1.23
N ILE A 83 2.49 14.13 -1.86
CA ILE A 83 1.21 13.62 -2.37
C ILE A 83 0.22 13.35 -1.22
N ASN A 84 0.69 12.82 -0.09
CA ASN A 84 -0.15 12.61 1.09
C ASN A 84 -0.59 13.94 1.73
N ARG A 85 0.26 14.98 1.67
CA ARG A 85 -0.13 16.35 2.07
C ARG A 85 -1.26 16.88 1.21
N ILE A 86 -1.16 16.71 -0.13
CA ILE A 86 -2.23 17.07 -1.07
C ILE A 86 -3.53 16.33 -0.75
N ALA A 87 -3.44 15.02 -0.47
CA ALA A 87 -4.61 14.24 -0.10
C ALA A 87 -5.27 14.75 1.19
N SER A 88 -4.45 15.14 2.18
CA SER A 88 -4.94 15.72 3.44
C SER A 88 -5.58 17.08 3.25
N GLU A 89 -5.06 17.91 2.36
CA GLU A 89 -5.67 19.21 2.02
C GLU A 89 -7.04 19.03 1.35
N VAL A 90 -7.18 18.05 0.45
CA VAL A 90 -8.41 17.89 -0.34
C VAL A 90 -9.46 17.06 0.41
N PHE A 91 -9.06 16.02 1.12
CA PHE A 91 -9.96 15.07 1.79
C PHE A 91 -10.09 15.30 3.30
N GLY A 92 -9.36 16.25 3.88
CA GLY A 92 -9.28 16.43 5.33
C GLY A 92 -10.64 16.61 6.03
N GLU A 93 -11.60 17.21 5.35
CA GLU A 93 -12.97 17.43 5.86
C GLU A 93 -13.94 16.27 5.57
N LEU A 94 -13.52 15.25 4.83
CA LEU A 94 -14.38 14.12 4.53
C LEU A 94 -14.57 13.23 5.77
N PRO A 95 -15.78 12.68 5.98
CA PRO A 95 -16.06 11.80 7.10
C PRO A 95 -15.08 10.60 7.15
N GLY A 96 -14.47 10.41 8.32
CA GLY A 96 -13.57 9.29 8.58
C GLY A 96 -12.24 9.32 7.83
N PHE A 97 -11.90 10.42 7.16
CA PHE A 97 -10.59 10.56 6.54
C PHE A 97 -9.47 10.42 7.59
N ARG A 98 -8.45 9.69 7.23
CA ARG A 98 -7.20 9.59 7.99
C ARG A 98 -6.02 9.76 7.05
N ALA A 99 -5.18 10.75 7.33
CA ALA A 99 -3.96 10.97 6.58
C ALA A 99 -3.05 9.74 6.65
N PRO A 100 -2.57 9.23 5.52
CA PRO A 100 -1.58 8.15 5.54
C PRO A 100 -0.27 8.65 6.18
N GLU A 101 0.28 7.87 7.10
CA GLU A 101 1.59 8.17 7.71
C GLU A 101 2.73 7.93 6.72
N ALA A 102 2.53 7.04 5.73
CA ALA A 102 3.51 6.69 4.72
C ALA A 102 2.87 6.01 3.50
N GLY A 103 3.67 5.85 2.44
CA GLY A 103 3.28 5.14 1.23
C GLY A 103 2.43 5.99 0.29
N PHE A 104 1.73 5.33 -0.63
CA PHE A 104 1.00 5.97 -1.74
C PHE A 104 -0.44 5.43 -1.86
N VAL A 105 -0.99 4.92 -0.80
CA VAL A 105 -2.36 4.39 -0.78
C VAL A 105 -3.19 5.16 0.23
N LEU A 106 -4.31 5.68 -0.23
CA LEU A 106 -5.34 6.25 0.62
C LEU A 106 -6.48 5.23 0.73
N TRP A 107 -6.88 4.94 1.95
CA TRP A 107 -7.96 4.04 2.30
C TRP A 107 -9.11 4.85 2.90
N GLN A 108 -10.04 5.28 2.03
CA GLN A 108 -11.12 6.19 2.39
C GLN A 108 -12.38 5.42 2.77
N PRO A 109 -12.90 5.59 3.99
CA PRO A 109 -14.21 5.06 4.33
C PRO A 109 -15.30 5.79 3.55
N VAL A 110 -16.39 5.09 3.25
CA VAL A 110 -17.59 5.64 2.62
C VAL A 110 -18.76 5.55 3.58
N SER A 111 -19.55 6.60 3.66
CA SER A 111 -20.57 6.74 4.69
C SER A 111 -21.76 5.78 4.50
N SER A 112 -22.07 5.42 3.25
CA SER A 112 -23.08 4.40 2.94
C SER A 112 -22.65 2.97 3.34
N GLY A 113 -21.37 2.74 3.64
CA GLY A 113 -20.83 1.41 3.84
C GLY A 113 -20.73 0.56 2.56
N ASN A 114 -20.95 1.16 1.37
CA ASN A 114 -20.95 0.47 0.08
C ASN A 114 -19.85 1.01 -0.85
N GLY A 115 -18.62 0.57 -0.63
CA GLY A 115 -17.47 0.98 -1.44
C GLY A 115 -17.58 0.61 -2.93
N ASP A 116 -18.28 -0.47 -3.26
CA ASP A 116 -18.50 -0.89 -4.65
C ASP A 116 -19.36 0.12 -5.42
N ALA A 117 -20.43 0.59 -4.82
CA ALA A 117 -21.31 1.60 -5.43
C ALA A 117 -20.54 2.93 -5.61
N VAL A 118 -19.80 3.38 -4.58
CA VAL A 118 -19.01 4.61 -4.64
C VAL A 118 -17.89 4.52 -5.68
N ALA A 119 -17.15 3.43 -5.73
CA ALA A 119 -16.10 3.23 -6.74
C ALA A 119 -16.65 3.28 -8.17
N ARG A 120 -17.84 2.70 -8.39
CA ARG A 120 -18.54 2.76 -9.68
C ARG A 120 -18.96 4.18 -10.04
N ARG A 121 -19.52 4.94 -9.10
CA ARG A 121 -19.90 6.35 -9.30
C ARG A 121 -18.67 7.21 -9.61
N LEU A 122 -17.58 7.05 -8.85
CA LEU A 122 -16.32 7.76 -9.11
C LEU A 122 -15.83 7.52 -10.55
N TRP A 123 -15.94 6.30 -11.04
CA TRP A 123 -15.57 5.99 -12.42
C TRP A 123 -16.54 6.59 -13.45
N GLN A 124 -17.82 6.40 -13.27
CA GLN A 124 -18.85 6.79 -14.24
C GLN A 124 -19.07 8.31 -14.33
N GLU A 125 -19.09 8.97 -13.18
CA GLU A 125 -19.44 10.40 -13.09
C GLU A 125 -18.20 11.30 -13.15
N GLN A 126 -17.04 10.82 -12.66
CA GLN A 126 -15.84 11.63 -12.51
C GLN A 126 -14.61 11.11 -13.26
N ALA A 127 -14.72 9.98 -13.95
CA ALA A 127 -13.61 9.30 -14.62
C ALA A 127 -12.41 9.03 -13.67
N VAL A 128 -12.66 8.84 -12.37
CA VAL A 128 -11.65 8.51 -11.36
C VAL A 128 -11.72 7.02 -11.05
N ARG A 129 -10.68 6.29 -11.45
CA ARG A 129 -10.59 4.84 -11.23
C ARG A 129 -10.02 4.54 -9.84
N THR A 130 -10.84 3.91 -9.02
CA THR A 130 -10.47 3.44 -7.67
C THR A 130 -10.72 1.94 -7.54
N LEU A 131 -10.30 1.35 -6.45
CA LEU A 131 -10.65 -0.04 -6.12
C LEU A 131 -11.57 -0.08 -4.91
N PRO A 132 -12.73 -0.76 -4.99
CA PRO A 132 -13.55 -0.99 -3.80
C PRO A 132 -12.82 -1.94 -2.85
N GLY A 133 -12.94 -1.70 -1.57
CA GLY A 133 -12.24 -2.47 -0.55
C GLY A 133 -12.75 -3.91 -0.41
N SER A 134 -13.97 -4.19 -0.87
CA SER A 134 -14.54 -5.54 -0.94
C SER A 134 -13.65 -6.52 -1.72
N ILE A 135 -13.05 -6.07 -2.85
CA ILE A 135 -12.14 -6.88 -3.69
C ILE A 135 -10.83 -7.22 -2.94
N LEU A 136 -10.45 -6.38 -1.97
CA LEU A 136 -9.21 -6.53 -1.20
C LEU A 136 -9.43 -7.24 0.14
N SER A 137 -10.66 -7.65 0.41
CA SER A 137 -11.05 -8.29 1.66
C SER A 137 -11.43 -9.76 1.46
N ARG A 138 -11.26 -10.55 2.51
CA ARG A 138 -11.83 -11.90 2.60
C ARG A 138 -12.98 -11.87 3.60
N PRO A 139 -14.04 -12.68 3.38
CA PRO A 139 -15.09 -12.83 4.36
C PRO A 139 -14.51 -13.31 5.70
N MET A 140 -14.95 -12.69 6.77
CA MET A 140 -14.68 -13.13 8.13
C MET A 140 -15.58 -14.33 8.48
N PRO A 141 -15.31 -15.07 9.58
CA PRO A 141 -16.15 -16.18 9.99
C PRO A 141 -17.63 -15.84 10.23
N ASP A 142 -17.91 -14.56 10.56
CA ASP A 142 -19.27 -14.02 10.73
C ASP A 142 -19.92 -13.57 9.40
N GLY A 143 -19.23 -13.77 8.27
CA GLY A 143 -19.67 -13.36 6.93
C GLY A 143 -19.43 -11.88 6.60
N SER A 144 -18.91 -11.08 7.51
CA SER A 144 -18.59 -9.67 7.23
C SER A 144 -17.41 -9.51 6.28
N LEU A 145 -17.38 -8.42 5.53
CA LEU A 145 -16.28 -8.02 4.65
C LEU A 145 -15.66 -6.73 5.20
N PRO A 146 -14.51 -6.79 5.89
CA PRO A 146 -13.92 -5.61 6.54
C PRO A 146 -13.66 -4.42 5.61
N GLY A 147 -13.39 -4.67 4.34
CA GLY A 147 -13.16 -3.63 3.33
C GLY A 147 -14.42 -3.12 2.62
N GLN A 148 -15.61 -3.68 2.88
CA GLN A 148 -16.81 -3.34 2.12
C GLN A 148 -17.16 -1.85 2.14
N GLY A 149 -16.96 -1.20 3.29
CA GLY A 149 -17.22 0.23 3.49
C GLY A 149 -16.09 1.16 3.07
N PHE A 150 -15.18 0.73 2.20
CA PHE A 150 -14.01 1.52 1.84
C PHE A 150 -13.78 1.58 0.33
N VAL A 151 -13.10 2.66 -0.08
CA VAL A 151 -12.56 2.83 -1.43
C VAL A 151 -11.05 3.12 -1.34
N ARG A 152 -10.26 2.43 -2.15
CA ARG A 152 -8.81 2.59 -2.21
C ARG A 152 -8.42 3.48 -3.37
N PHE A 153 -7.72 4.59 -3.07
CA PHE A 153 -7.03 5.42 -4.06
C PHE A 153 -5.54 5.05 -4.11
N ALA A 154 -4.98 4.92 -5.31
CA ALA A 154 -3.55 4.76 -5.51
C ALA A 154 -2.96 6.10 -5.97
N LEU A 155 -2.21 6.76 -5.08
CA LEU A 155 -1.65 8.10 -5.27
C LEU A 155 -0.29 8.00 -5.99
N ILE A 156 -0.29 7.55 -7.25
CA ILE A 156 0.93 7.24 -8.02
C ILE A 156 1.20 8.18 -9.19
N TYR A 157 0.25 9.06 -9.50
CA TYR A 157 0.35 10.02 -10.57
C TYR A 157 1.09 11.31 -10.15
N PRO A 158 1.43 12.22 -11.09
CA PRO A 158 1.92 13.55 -10.77
C PRO A 158 0.99 14.31 -9.82
N GLU A 159 1.53 15.28 -9.11
CA GLU A 159 0.83 16.01 -8.04
C GLU A 159 -0.42 16.75 -8.54
N ASP A 160 -0.32 17.40 -9.70
CA ASP A 160 -1.41 18.12 -10.37
C ASP A 160 -2.56 17.18 -10.75
N VAL A 161 -2.23 16.06 -11.40
CA VAL A 161 -3.20 15.03 -11.79
C VAL A 161 -3.85 14.39 -10.57
N THR A 162 -3.04 14.11 -9.53
CA THR A 162 -3.55 13.55 -8.26
C THR A 162 -4.51 14.53 -7.60
N ARG A 163 -4.12 15.80 -7.46
CA ARG A 163 -4.98 16.86 -6.88
C ARG A 163 -6.30 16.99 -7.63
N GLU A 164 -6.25 17.05 -8.95
CA GLU A 164 -7.45 17.14 -9.77
C GLU A 164 -8.39 15.93 -9.57
N ALA A 165 -7.85 14.72 -9.59
CA ALA A 165 -8.64 13.51 -9.38
C ALA A 165 -9.28 13.47 -7.98
N LEU A 166 -8.55 13.89 -6.95
CA LEU A 166 -9.08 13.98 -5.59
C LEU A 166 -10.18 15.04 -5.49
N LEU A 167 -9.99 16.24 -6.05
CA LEU A 167 -11.01 17.29 -6.07
C LEU A 167 -12.31 16.82 -6.73
N ARG A 168 -12.21 16.15 -7.89
CA ARG A 168 -13.39 15.57 -8.56
C ARG A 168 -14.10 14.50 -7.71
N SER A 169 -13.38 13.86 -6.81
CA SER A 169 -13.94 12.80 -5.95
C SER A 169 -14.71 13.33 -4.73
N VAL A 170 -14.45 14.57 -4.31
CA VAL A 170 -15.02 15.14 -3.08
C VAL A 170 -16.55 15.11 -3.08
N ASP A 171 -17.20 15.56 -4.15
CA ASP A 171 -18.67 15.66 -4.21
C ASP A 171 -19.33 14.28 -4.12
N ILE A 172 -18.74 13.26 -4.74
CA ILE A 172 -19.23 11.88 -4.67
C ILE A 172 -19.12 11.35 -3.23
N LEU A 173 -17.96 11.55 -2.59
CA LEU A 173 -17.70 11.06 -1.24
C LEU A 173 -18.51 11.81 -0.18
N ALA A 174 -18.67 13.13 -0.32
CA ALA A 174 -19.46 13.94 0.59
C ALA A 174 -20.97 13.70 0.47
N SER A 175 -21.47 13.36 -0.73
CA SER A 175 -22.88 13.08 -0.99
C SER A 175 -23.30 11.65 -0.70
N ASP A 176 -22.37 10.78 -0.37
CA ASP A 176 -22.61 9.33 -0.18
C ASP A 176 -23.56 9.01 0.99
N ASN A 177 -23.81 9.94 1.88
CA ASN A 177 -24.77 9.82 3.00
C ASN A 177 -26.25 9.95 2.62
N ARG A 178 -26.59 10.22 1.36
CA ARG A 178 -27.95 10.65 0.96
C ARG A 178 -28.82 9.53 0.37
N HIS A 179 -28.41 8.28 0.57
CA HIS A 179 -29.18 7.13 0.05
C HIS A 179 -29.44 6.06 1.10
#